data_03e2ec8da3457e29deef75377a02fefc
#
_entry.id   03e2ec8da3457e29deef75377a02fefc
#
_cell.length_a   1.000
_cell.length_b   1.000
_cell.length_c   1.000
_cell.angle_alpha   90.00
_cell.angle_beta   90.00
_cell.angle_gamma   90.00
#
_symmetry.space_group_name_H-M   'P 1'
#
loop_
_entity.id
_entity.type
_entity.pdbx_description
1 polymer ?
#
loop_
_entity_poly.entity_id
_entity_poly.type
_entity_poly.pdbx_seq_one_letter_code
_entity_poly.pdbx_strand_id
1 'polypeptide(L)'
;MNKVLVVAVHPDDETLGCGGTLLKHKFNGDEIHWLIATEMKDSEGVKQRDNEIDKVGIFYDFDSVNRLGLSTTKVDEYSVNDLITKISFVINKVKPNIIYLPFKSDVHSDHKYIFDAAYSSTKSFRYPFIKKIYMMEPWSETEFSVSTKEDSFVPNVFVDVSEHINKKIELMNIYKSEIGKHPFPRSERNIIALATYRGATANCNYAESFMLIKEIK
;
A
#
# COMPACT_ATOMS: atom_id res chain seq x y z
N MET A 1 6.05 -7.21 -19.00
CA MET A 1 6.41 -6.05 -18.17
C MET A 1 5.11 -5.40 -17.74
N ASN A 2 4.84 -5.36 -16.44
CA ASN A 2 3.67 -4.71 -15.89
C ASN A 2 4.01 -3.28 -15.47
N LYS A 3 2.96 -2.44 -15.37
CA LYS A 3 3.00 -1.15 -14.68
C LYS A 3 2.16 -1.27 -13.41
N VAL A 4 2.82 -1.20 -12.28
CA VAL A 4 2.22 -1.42 -10.97
C VAL A 4 2.07 -0.09 -10.26
N LEU A 5 0.89 0.23 -9.76
CA LEU A 5 0.66 1.39 -8.91
C LEU A 5 0.27 0.92 -7.51
N VAL A 6 1.04 1.30 -6.51
CA VAL A 6 0.62 1.17 -5.11
C VAL A 6 0.06 2.51 -4.63
N VAL A 7 -1.13 2.46 -4.02
CA VAL A 7 -1.78 3.60 -3.39
C VAL A 7 -1.59 3.46 -1.89
N ALA A 8 -0.62 4.20 -1.36
CA ALA A 8 -0.39 4.36 0.05
C ALA A 8 -1.18 5.57 0.57
N VAL A 9 -1.90 5.42 1.65
CA VAL A 9 -2.60 6.53 2.30
C VAL A 9 -1.58 7.39 3.03
N HIS A 10 -0.73 6.73 3.83
CA HIS A 10 0.40 7.33 4.53
C HIS A 10 1.72 6.76 3.98
N PRO A 11 2.85 7.49 4.12
CA PRO A 11 4.17 6.93 3.81
C PRO A 11 4.52 5.85 4.84
N ASP A 12 4.49 4.61 4.48
CA ASP A 12 4.79 3.33 5.13
C ASP A 12 3.80 2.22 4.70
N ASP A 13 2.56 2.57 4.31
CA ASP A 13 1.54 1.60 3.90
C ASP A 13 2.00 0.71 2.73
N GLU A 14 2.74 1.27 1.77
CA GLU A 14 3.28 0.52 0.63
C GLU A 14 4.23 -0.58 1.11
N THR A 15 5.02 -0.27 2.14
CA THR A 15 5.97 -1.24 2.68
C THR A 15 5.28 -2.24 3.60
N LEU A 16 4.37 -1.79 4.47
CA LEU A 16 3.58 -2.65 5.34
C LEU A 16 2.70 -3.61 4.54
N GLY A 17 1.93 -3.07 3.59
CA GLY A 17 0.91 -3.81 2.87
C GLY A 17 1.43 -4.69 1.74
N CYS A 18 2.48 -4.26 1.00
CA CYS A 18 2.96 -5.00 -0.17
C CYS A 18 4.46 -4.85 -0.46
N GLY A 19 5.29 -4.54 0.54
CA GLY A 19 6.69 -4.22 0.35
C GLY A 19 7.52 -5.31 -0.30
N GLY A 20 7.38 -6.56 0.13
CA GLY A 20 8.04 -7.70 -0.49
C GLY A 20 7.57 -7.94 -1.92
N THR A 21 6.27 -7.74 -2.17
CA THR A 21 5.67 -7.86 -3.50
C THR A 21 6.18 -6.79 -4.46
N LEU A 22 6.34 -5.54 -4.01
CA LEU A 22 6.93 -4.47 -4.83
C LEU A 22 8.38 -4.78 -5.20
N LEU A 23 9.19 -5.28 -4.26
CA LEU A 23 10.56 -5.74 -4.52
C LEU A 23 10.57 -6.88 -5.56
N LYS A 24 9.63 -7.82 -5.46
CA LYS A 24 9.48 -8.91 -6.43
C LYS A 24 9.07 -8.41 -7.81
N HIS A 25 8.16 -7.44 -7.91
CA HIS A 25 7.80 -6.78 -9.16
C HIS A 25 9.04 -6.17 -9.82
N LYS A 26 9.81 -5.39 -9.05
CA LYS A 26 11.04 -4.77 -9.57
C LYS A 26 12.06 -5.80 -10.02
N PHE A 27 12.27 -6.87 -9.24
CA PHE A 27 13.15 -7.98 -9.60
C PHE A 27 12.74 -8.65 -10.93
N ASN A 28 11.42 -8.73 -11.20
CA ASN A 28 10.88 -9.28 -12.44
C ASN A 28 10.91 -8.28 -13.62
N GLY A 29 11.43 -7.07 -13.42
CA GLY A 29 11.51 -6.04 -14.46
C GLY A 29 10.22 -5.27 -14.70
N ASP A 30 9.26 -5.31 -13.77
CA ASP A 30 8.05 -4.50 -13.83
C ASP A 30 8.36 -3.04 -13.43
N GLU A 31 7.64 -2.08 -14.02
CA GLU A 31 7.64 -0.68 -13.57
C GLU A 31 6.79 -0.57 -12.31
N ILE A 32 7.33 0.04 -11.24
CA ILE A 32 6.60 0.27 -10.00
C ILE A 32 6.44 1.78 -9.74
N HIS A 33 5.24 2.17 -9.41
CA HIS A 33 4.87 3.57 -9.16
C HIS A 33 4.21 3.71 -7.80
N TRP A 34 4.56 4.77 -7.08
CA TRP A 34 4.04 5.03 -5.76
C TRP A 34 3.16 6.29 -5.76
N LEU A 35 1.95 6.16 -5.24
CA LEU A 35 1.07 7.27 -4.93
C LEU A 35 0.97 7.38 -3.41
N ILE A 36 1.34 8.52 -2.86
CA ILE A 36 1.20 8.89 -1.46
C ILE A 36 0.06 9.89 -1.35
N ALA A 37 -0.99 9.54 -0.59
CA ALA A 37 -2.16 10.39 -0.52
C ALA A 37 -1.98 11.54 0.47
N THR A 38 -1.49 11.28 1.67
CA THR A 38 -1.42 12.27 2.73
C THR A 38 0.00 12.67 3.11
N GLU A 39 0.11 13.87 3.68
CA GLU A 39 1.36 14.43 4.17
C GLU A 39 1.12 15.13 5.50
N MET A 40 2.11 15.07 6.39
CA MET A 40 2.14 15.90 7.60
C MET A 40 2.41 17.35 7.21
N LYS A 41 1.62 18.33 7.70
CA LYS A 41 1.78 19.73 7.28
C LYS A 41 2.48 20.63 8.30
N ASP A 42 2.48 20.26 9.58
CA ASP A 42 2.85 21.18 10.66
C ASP A 42 3.76 20.54 11.71
N SER A 43 4.97 20.13 11.36
CA SER A 43 5.88 19.69 12.40
C SER A 43 7.35 19.66 11.98
N GLU A 44 8.25 19.64 12.98
CA GLU A 44 9.66 19.30 12.79
C GLU A 44 9.84 17.94 12.08
N GLY A 45 8.82 17.06 12.16
CA GLY A 45 8.79 15.77 11.51
C GLY A 45 8.65 15.80 9.97
N VAL A 46 8.19 16.91 9.37
CA VAL A 46 8.00 16.99 7.89
C VAL A 46 9.30 16.71 7.15
N LYS A 47 10.39 17.39 7.53
CA LYS A 47 11.70 17.19 6.87
C LYS A 47 12.24 15.77 7.05
N GLN A 48 12.01 15.18 8.23
CA GLN A 48 12.40 13.81 8.48
C GLN A 48 11.59 12.87 7.59
N ARG A 49 10.27 13.05 7.51
CA ARG A 49 9.37 12.23 6.68
C ARG A 49 9.71 12.36 5.19
N ASP A 50 9.99 13.55 4.71
CA ASP A 50 10.42 13.76 3.33
C ASP A 50 11.72 13.00 3.01
N ASN A 51 12.70 13.05 3.91
CA ASN A 51 13.94 12.27 3.76
C ASN A 51 13.72 10.75 3.84
N GLU A 52 12.76 10.29 4.64
CA GLU A 52 12.34 8.87 4.68
C GLU A 52 11.71 8.44 3.35
N ILE A 53 10.77 9.24 2.81
CA ILE A 53 10.14 9.01 1.51
C ILE A 53 11.20 8.94 0.39
N ASP A 54 12.13 9.88 0.36
CA ASP A 54 13.21 9.90 -0.64
C ASP A 54 14.08 8.64 -0.56
N LYS A 55 14.48 8.23 0.65
CA LYS A 55 15.28 7.01 0.86
C LYS A 55 14.51 5.74 0.43
N VAL A 56 13.25 5.64 0.80
CA VAL A 56 12.39 4.52 0.42
C VAL A 56 12.19 4.50 -1.09
N GLY A 57 11.95 5.68 -1.69
CA GLY A 57 11.83 5.84 -3.14
C GLY A 57 13.04 5.32 -3.90
N ILE A 58 14.25 5.66 -3.41
CA ILE A 58 15.53 5.19 -3.98
C ILE A 58 15.71 3.69 -3.74
N PHE A 59 15.40 3.19 -2.53
CA PHE A 59 15.62 1.78 -2.20
C PHE A 59 14.78 0.83 -3.07
N TYR A 60 13.49 1.18 -3.30
CA TYR A 60 12.63 0.43 -4.22
C TYR A 60 13.00 0.64 -5.68
N ASP A 61 13.71 1.72 -6.01
CA ASP A 61 13.89 2.19 -7.38
C ASP A 61 12.54 2.42 -8.08
N PHE A 62 11.65 3.21 -7.42
CA PHE A 62 10.35 3.56 -8.00
C PHE A 62 10.51 4.37 -9.28
N ASP A 63 9.81 3.96 -10.34
CA ASP A 63 9.77 4.68 -11.63
C ASP A 63 9.06 6.04 -11.51
N SER A 64 8.18 6.21 -10.55
CA SER A 64 7.68 7.52 -10.11
C SER A 64 7.12 7.49 -8.69
N VAL A 65 7.31 8.61 -7.98
CA VAL A 65 6.63 8.91 -6.70
C VAL A 65 5.70 10.08 -6.95
N ASN A 66 4.41 9.89 -6.68
CA ASN A 66 3.35 10.89 -6.88
C ASN A 66 2.71 11.23 -5.54
N ARG A 67 2.74 12.49 -5.13
CA ARG A 67 2.23 12.96 -3.83
C ARG A 67 0.97 13.81 -4.08
N LEU A 68 -0.15 13.50 -3.38
CA LEU A 68 -1.38 14.29 -3.52
C LEU A 68 -1.41 15.50 -2.58
N GLY A 69 -0.59 15.51 -1.53
CA GLY A 69 -0.49 16.62 -0.59
C GLY A 69 -1.74 16.83 0.27
N LEU A 70 -2.52 15.79 0.54
CA LEU A 70 -3.67 15.87 1.45
C LEU A 70 -3.18 15.91 2.90
N SER A 71 -3.93 16.55 3.78
CA SER A 71 -3.57 16.58 5.21
C SER A 71 -3.91 15.25 5.86
N THR A 72 -2.93 14.62 6.54
CA THR A 72 -3.15 13.42 7.37
C THR A 72 -4.24 13.66 8.41
N THR A 73 -5.10 12.68 8.66
CA THR A 73 -6.25 12.69 9.57
C THR A 73 -7.37 13.66 9.19
N LYS A 74 -7.32 14.25 7.98
CA LYS A 74 -8.28 15.24 7.49
C LYS A 74 -8.74 14.97 6.06
N VAL A 75 -8.66 13.72 5.61
CA VAL A 75 -9.10 13.37 4.26
C VAL A 75 -10.62 13.54 4.09
N ASP A 76 -11.37 13.44 5.17
CA ASP A 76 -12.81 13.71 5.23
C ASP A 76 -13.20 15.18 4.98
N GLU A 77 -12.27 16.12 5.14
CA GLU A 77 -12.49 17.54 4.81
C GLU A 77 -12.49 17.81 3.29
N TYR A 78 -12.00 16.86 2.47
CA TYR A 78 -11.98 17.00 1.01
C TYR A 78 -13.24 16.42 0.37
N SER A 79 -13.74 17.05 -0.68
CA SER A 79 -14.85 16.46 -1.42
C SER A 79 -14.43 15.15 -2.11
N VAL A 80 -15.33 14.18 -2.17
CA VAL A 80 -15.08 12.92 -2.89
C VAL A 80 -14.68 13.17 -4.34
N ASN A 81 -15.25 14.19 -4.98
CA ASN A 81 -14.92 14.56 -6.35
C ASN A 81 -13.47 15.05 -6.48
N ASP A 82 -12.97 15.84 -5.51
CA ASP A 82 -11.58 16.32 -5.52
C ASP A 82 -10.60 15.15 -5.34
N LEU A 83 -10.91 14.22 -4.43
CA LEU A 83 -10.10 13.00 -4.23
C LEU A 83 -10.06 12.16 -5.51
N ILE A 84 -11.22 11.89 -6.14
CA ILE A 84 -11.31 11.16 -7.41
C ILE A 84 -10.50 11.88 -8.50
N THR A 85 -10.60 13.21 -8.60
CA THR A 85 -9.90 13.99 -9.63
C THR A 85 -8.38 13.87 -9.47
N LYS A 86 -7.87 14.05 -8.24
CA LYS A 86 -6.43 13.94 -7.94
C LYS A 86 -5.90 12.53 -8.23
N ILE A 87 -6.58 11.48 -7.76
CA ILE A 87 -6.17 10.09 -7.96
C ILE A 87 -6.27 9.69 -9.43
N SER A 88 -7.36 10.06 -10.10
CA SER A 88 -7.54 9.81 -11.55
C SER A 88 -6.45 10.45 -12.40
N PHE A 89 -5.98 11.64 -12.02
CA PHE A 89 -4.86 12.29 -12.71
C PHE A 89 -3.60 11.41 -12.67
N VAL A 90 -3.26 10.85 -11.50
CA VAL A 90 -2.09 9.95 -11.35
C VAL A 90 -2.30 8.65 -12.13
N ILE A 91 -3.48 8.04 -12.03
CA ILE A 91 -3.81 6.82 -12.78
C ILE A 91 -3.69 7.03 -14.29
N ASN A 92 -4.18 8.16 -14.82
CA ASN A 92 -4.05 8.48 -16.24
C ASN A 92 -2.60 8.76 -16.67
N LYS A 93 -1.79 9.35 -15.79
CA LYS A 93 -0.37 9.61 -16.03
C LYS A 93 0.44 8.30 -16.09
N VAL A 94 0.23 7.41 -15.12
CA VAL A 94 0.96 6.14 -14.99
C VAL A 94 0.43 5.07 -15.94
N LYS A 95 -0.89 4.99 -16.12
CA LYS A 95 -1.60 3.93 -16.85
C LYS A 95 -1.26 2.52 -16.34
N PRO A 96 -1.42 2.25 -15.04
CA PRO A 96 -1.05 0.97 -14.46
C PRO A 96 -2.00 -0.14 -14.93
N ASN A 97 -1.45 -1.34 -15.14
CA ASN A 97 -2.28 -2.52 -15.37
C ASN A 97 -2.54 -3.33 -14.07
N ILE A 98 -1.78 -3.06 -13.00
CA ILE A 98 -1.97 -3.62 -11.66
C ILE A 98 -2.05 -2.48 -10.66
N ILE A 99 -3.05 -2.52 -9.77
CA ILE A 99 -3.19 -1.52 -8.69
C ILE A 99 -3.33 -2.25 -7.35
N TYR A 100 -2.54 -1.81 -6.36
CA TYR A 100 -2.69 -2.17 -4.95
C TYR A 100 -3.33 -1.01 -4.21
N LEU A 101 -4.43 -1.29 -3.52
CA LEU A 101 -5.24 -0.33 -2.74
C LEU A 101 -5.16 -0.68 -1.25
N PRO A 102 -5.37 0.27 -0.33
CA PRO A 102 -5.61 -0.04 1.08
C PRO A 102 -6.85 -0.92 1.22
N PHE A 103 -6.99 -1.61 2.35
CA PHE A 103 -8.21 -2.37 2.61
C PHE A 103 -9.38 -1.43 2.93
N LYS A 104 -10.54 -1.70 2.32
CA LYS A 104 -11.73 -0.85 2.41
C LYS A 104 -12.25 -0.61 3.84
N SER A 105 -11.98 -1.55 4.75
CA SER A 105 -12.49 -1.52 6.13
C SER A 105 -11.38 -1.28 7.17
N ASP A 106 -10.19 -0.83 6.75
CA ASP A 106 -9.11 -0.43 7.67
C ASP A 106 -9.65 0.52 8.73
N VAL A 107 -9.11 0.44 9.94
CA VAL A 107 -9.61 1.23 11.07
C VAL A 107 -9.44 2.73 10.86
N HIS A 108 -8.36 3.14 10.18
CA HIS A 108 -8.06 4.55 9.93
C HIS A 108 -9.05 5.15 8.91
N SER A 109 -9.70 6.26 9.25
CA SER A 109 -10.69 6.90 8.39
C SER A 109 -10.13 7.33 7.03
N ASP A 110 -8.90 7.87 6.99
CA ASP A 110 -8.25 8.28 5.73
C ASP A 110 -8.19 7.12 4.73
N HIS A 111 -7.92 5.87 5.20
CA HIS A 111 -7.89 4.67 4.35
C HIS A 111 -9.21 4.43 3.63
N LYS A 112 -10.33 4.59 4.32
CA LYS A 112 -11.67 4.40 3.76
C LYS A 112 -11.95 5.41 2.65
N TYR A 113 -11.69 6.70 2.88
CA TYR A 113 -11.92 7.75 1.88
C TYR A 113 -11.01 7.59 0.67
N ILE A 114 -9.74 7.26 0.88
CA ILE A 114 -8.79 7.03 -0.22
C ILE A 114 -9.15 5.76 -0.99
N PHE A 115 -9.54 4.67 -0.30
CA PHE A 115 -10.01 3.46 -0.97
C PHE A 115 -11.21 3.77 -1.88
N ASP A 116 -12.25 4.45 -1.37
CA ASP A 116 -13.47 4.74 -2.12
C ASP A 116 -13.19 5.61 -3.36
N ALA A 117 -12.35 6.63 -3.21
CA ALA A 117 -11.96 7.50 -4.32
C ALA A 117 -11.09 6.76 -5.35
N ALA A 118 -10.12 5.98 -4.89
CA ALA A 118 -9.23 5.22 -5.75
C ALA A 118 -9.98 4.12 -6.50
N TYR A 119 -10.83 3.36 -5.81
CA TYR A 119 -11.63 2.31 -6.46
C TYR A 119 -12.64 2.89 -7.45
N SER A 120 -13.23 4.04 -7.16
CA SER A 120 -14.09 4.78 -8.11
C SER A 120 -13.34 5.17 -9.38
N SER A 121 -12.03 5.32 -9.29
CA SER A 121 -11.11 5.64 -10.40
C SER A 121 -10.59 4.42 -11.15
N THR A 122 -11.25 3.24 -11.04
CA THR A 122 -10.83 2.01 -11.72
C THR A 122 -11.89 1.45 -12.69
N LYS A 123 -12.88 2.25 -13.07
CA LYS A 123 -13.94 1.81 -13.97
C LYS A 123 -13.37 1.43 -15.34
N SER A 124 -13.52 0.16 -15.73
CA SER A 124 -12.86 -0.43 -16.92
C SER A 124 -13.15 0.31 -18.23
N PHE A 125 -14.35 0.86 -18.38
CA PHE A 125 -14.69 1.64 -19.59
C PHE A 125 -13.98 3.00 -19.69
N ARG A 126 -13.46 3.53 -18.55
CA ARG A 126 -12.65 4.77 -18.51
C ARG A 126 -11.16 4.47 -18.45
N TYR A 127 -10.79 3.36 -17.80
CA TYR A 127 -9.40 2.97 -17.55
C TYR A 127 -9.17 1.53 -18.05
N PRO A 128 -9.27 1.27 -19.37
CA PRO A 128 -9.23 -0.09 -19.94
C PRO A 128 -7.87 -0.77 -19.79
N PHE A 129 -6.83 -0.02 -19.43
CA PHE A 129 -5.50 -0.54 -19.16
C PHE A 129 -5.40 -1.23 -17.80
N ILE A 130 -6.30 -0.96 -16.83
CA ILE A 130 -6.30 -1.62 -15.52
C ILE A 130 -6.84 -3.03 -15.67
N LYS A 131 -6.00 -4.02 -15.35
CA LYS A 131 -6.31 -5.45 -15.48
C LYS A 131 -6.51 -6.14 -14.15
N LYS A 132 -5.76 -5.72 -13.10
CA LYS A 132 -5.84 -6.32 -11.77
C LYS A 132 -5.94 -5.26 -10.71
N ILE A 133 -6.83 -5.50 -9.75
CA ILE A 133 -7.04 -4.63 -8.59
C ILE A 133 -6.99 -5.50 -7.34
N TYR A 134 -6.08 -5.16 -6.43
CA TYR A 134 -5.91 -5.83 -5.15
C TYR A 134 -6.15 -4.88 -4.00
N MET A 135 -6.71 -5.39 -2.88
CA MET A 135 -6.56 -4.77 -1.57
C MET A 135 -5.38 -5.42 -0.85
N MET A 136 -4.53 -4.61 -0.28
CA MET A 136 -3.39 -5.04 0.54
C MET A 136 -3.76 -5.05 2.03
N GLU A 137 -2.92 -5.65 2.85
CA GLU A 137 -3.09 -5.81 4.30
C GLU A 137 -2.04 -4.95 5.04
N PRO A 138 -2.23 -3.60 5.15
CA PRO A 138 -1.32 -2.77 5.93
C PRO A 138 -1.48 -3.08 7.42
N TRP A 139 -0.41 -3.65 8.01
CA TRP A 139 -0.40 -4.04 9.41
C TRP A 139 -0.49 -2.81 10.32
N SER A 140 -1.23 -2.89 11.42
CA SER A 140 -1.68 -1.86 12.33
C SER A 140 -2.96 -1.10 11.92
N GLU A 141 -3.52 -1.42 10.76
CA GLU A 141 -4.76 -0.83 10.28
C GLU A 141 -5.82 -1.92 10.04
N THR A 142 -5.45 -2.97 9.32
CA THR A 142 -6.36 -4.03 8.89
C THR A 142 -6.78 -4.95 10.03
N GLU A 143 -5.87 -5.33 10.93
CA GLU A 143 -6.19 -6.20 12.07
C GLU A 143 -7.01 -5.51 13.16
N PHE A 144 -7.04 -4.17 13.18
CA PHE A 144 -7.89 -3.39 14.07
C PHE A 144 -9.25 -3.04 13.48
N SER A 145 -9.54 -3.47 12.25
CA SER A 145 -10.86 -3.30 11.66
C SER A 145 -11.93 -4.07 12.44
N VAL A 146 -13.19 -3.69 12.23
CA VAL A 146 -14.31 -4.38 12.89
C VAL A 146 -14.38 -5.82 12.37
N SER A 147 -14.32 -6.80 13.28
CA SER A 147 -14.33 -8.22 12.93
C SER A 147 -15.74 -8.73 12.62
N THR A 148 -16.37 -8.18 11.57
CA THR A 148 -17.62 -8.69 10.99
C THR A 148 -17.32 -9.44 9.70
N LYS A 149 -18.29 -10.21 9.22
CA LYS A 149 -18.16 -10.95 7.95
C LYS A 149 -17.90 -10.01 6.78
N GLU A 150 -18.52 -8.85 6.78
CA GLU A 150 -18.47 -7.85 5.70
C GLU A 150 -17.16 -7.04 5.73
N ASP A 151 -16.58 -6.88 6.93
CA ASP A 151 -15.43 -6.01 7.19
C ASP A 151 -14.13 -6.78 7.45
N SER A 152 -14.17 -8.11 7.37
CA SER A 152 -12.97 -8.92 7.56
C SER A 152 -12.10 -8.94 6.32
N PHE A 153 -10.78 -8.88 6.51
CA PHE A 153 -9.81 -9.14 5.46
C PHE A 153 -9.72 -10.65 5.21
N VAL A 154 -10.21 -11.09 4.05
CA VAL A 154 -10.22 -12.51 3.65
C VAL A 154 -9.34 -12.68 2.40
N PRO A 155 -8.03 -12.92 2.57
CA PRO A 155 -7.11 -13.00 1.44
C PRO A 155 -7.38 -14.21 0.55
N ASN A 156 -7.24 -14.01 -0.75
CA ASN A 156 -7.43 -15.04 -1.78
C ASN A 156 -6.26 -15.10 -2.78
N VAL A 157 -5.27 -14.21 -2.61
CA VAL A 157 -4.02 -14.19 -3.38
C VAL A 157 -2.85 -14.12 -2.40
N PHE A 158 -1.83 -14.93 -2.64
CA PHE A 158 -0.62 -15.00 -1.82
C PHE A 158 0.60 -14.85 -2.73
N VAL A 159 1.52 -13.99 -2.35
CA VAL A 159 2.77 -13.76 -3.07
C VAL A 159 3.92 -14.20 -2.19
N ASP A 160 4.66 -15.21 -2.65
CA ASP A 160 5.91 -15.63 -1.99
C ASP A 160 6.93 -14.48 -2.04
N VAL A 161 7.33 -14.01 -0.85
CA VAL A 161 8.30 -12.93 -0.64
C VAL A 161 9.50 -13.40 0.17
N SER A 162 9.76 -14.72 0.20
CA SER A 162 10.83 -15.32 1.01
C SER A 162 12.20 -14.69 0.75
N GLU A 163 12.49 -14.37 -0.51
CA GLU A 163 13.75 -13.73 -0.92
C GLU A 163 13.80 -12.22 -0.62
N HIS A 164 12.66 -11.62 -0.21
CA HIS A 164 12.52 -10.18 -0.06
C HIS A 164 12.20 -9.72 1.37
N ILE A 165 11.90 -10.64 2.29
CA ILE A 165 11.45 -10.28 3.65
C ILE A 165 12.48 -9.43 4.41
N ASN A 166 13.77 -9.74 4.31
CA ASN A 166 14.82 -8.98 4.98
C ASN A 166 14.87 -7.54 4.47
N LYS A 167 14.78 -7.34 3.15
CA LYS A 167 14.74 -6.00 2.54
C LYS A 167 13.48 -5.23 2.93
N LYS A 168 12.33 -5.91 3.06
CA LYS A 168 11.11 -5.29 3.60
C LYS A 168 11.33 -4.77 5.02
N ILE A 169 12.01 -5.52 5.87
CA ILE A 169 12.34 -5.09 7.24
C ILE A 169 13.32 -3.90 7.22
N GLU A 170 14.34 -3.93 6.36
CA GLU A 170 15.27 -2.80 6.17
C GLU A 170 14.52 -1.52 5.76
N LEU A 171 13.56 -1.63 4.84
CA LEU A 171 12.70 -0.54 4.40
C LEU A 171 11.85 0.01 5.54
N MET A 172 11.20 -0.86 6.32
CA MET A 172 10.41 -0.43 7.48
C MET A 172 11.29 0.29 8.52
N ASN A 173 12.54 -0.12 8.69
CA ASN A 173 13.46 0.54 9.61
C ASN A 173 13.91 1.95 9.14
N ILE A 174 13.60 2.36 7.89
CA ILE A 174 13.76 3.76 7.44
C ILE A 174 12.71 4.65 8.13
N TYR A 175 11.48 4.16 8.27
CA TYR A 175 10.36 4.84 8.95
C TYR A 175 10.47 4.73 10.47
N LYS A 176 11.42 5.43 11.07
CA LYS A 176 11.80 5.27 12.49
C LYS A 176 10.68 5.54 13.49
N SER A 177 9.76 6.44 13.15
CA SER A 177 8.60 6.75 14.02
C SER A 177 7.50 5.71 13.92
N GLU A 178 7.51 4.89 12.85
CA GLU A 178 6.44 3.94 12.54
C GLU A 178 6.76 2.51 13.00
N ILE A 179 7.99 2.24 13.40
CA ILE A 179 8.40 0.93 13.91
C ILE A 179 8.72 0.98 15.40
N GLY A 180 8.44 -0.08 16.12
CA GLY A 180 8.66 -0.16 17.56
C GLY A 180 8.93 -1.57 18.05
N LYS A 181 9.24 -1.70 19.35
CA LYS A 181 9.44 -3.00 19.98
C LYS A 181 8.09 -3.68 20.26
N HIS A 182 8.04 -5.01 20.06
CA HIS A 182 6.88 -5.80 20.48
C HIS A 182 6.51 -5.50 21.94
N PRO A 183 5.21 -5.28 22.29
CA PRO A 183 4.00 -5.63 21.54
C PRO A 183 3.50 -4.55 20.55
N PHE A 184 4.29 -3.53 20.23
CA PHE A 184 3.88 -2.55 19.23
C PHE A 184 3.52 -3.26 17.91
N PRO A 185 2.35 -2.99 17.28
CA PRO A 185 1.86 -3.73 16.12
C PRO A 185 2.88 -3.80 14.98
N ARG A 186 3.48 -2.68 14.61
CA ARG A 186 4.49 -2.57 13.54
C ARG A 186 5.91 -2.95 14.00
N SER A 187 6.03 -3.84 14.99
CA SER A 187 7.33 -4.40 15.34
C SER A 187 7.83 -5.36 14.26
N GLU A 188 9.14 -5.45 14.07
CA GLU A 188 9.76 -6.42 13.16
C GLU A 188 9.25 -7.84 13.42
N ARG A 189 9.12 -8.21 14.71
CA ARG A 189 8.59 -9.51 15.11
C ARG A 189 7.19 -9.77 14.55
N ASN A 190 6.29 -8.79 14.59
CA ASN A 190 4.92 -8.96 14.11
C ASN A 190 4.86 -8.97 12.59
N ILE A 191 5.66 -8.15 11.92
CA ILE A 191 5.75 -8.13 10.45
C ILE A 191 6.22 -9.51 9.95
N ILE A 192 7.25 -10.09 10.57
CA ILE A 192 7.74 -11.43 10.25
C ILE A 192 6.69 -12.49 10.59
N ALA A 193 6.00 -12.38 11.73
CA ALA A 193 4.98 -13.32 12.15
C ALA A 193 3.81 -13.38 11.15
N LEU A 194 3.33 -12.22 10.68
CA LEU A 194 2.30 -12.16 9.65
C LEU A 194 2.77 -12.81 8.34
N ALA A 195 3.96 -12.45 7.86
CA ALA A 195 4.52 -13.02 6.64
C ALA A 195 4.71 -14.55 6.75
N THR A 196 5.12 -15.05 7.93
CA THR A 196 5.25 -16.50 8.22
C THR A 196 3.88 -17.18 8.19
N TYR A 197 2.88 -16.59 8.83
CA TYR A 197 1.52 -17.13 8.85
C TYR A 197 0.93 -17.21 7.44
N ARG A 198 1.09 -16.16 6.63
CA ARG A 198 0.64 -16.14 5.23
C ARG A 198 1.46 -17.10 4.37
N GLY A 199 2.76 -17.24 4.65
CA GLY A 199 3.65 -18.19 3.99
C GLY A 199 3.23 -19.65 4.19
N ALA A 200 2.83 -20.01 5.41
CA ALA A 200 2.32 -21.35 5.70
C ALA A 200 1.09 -21.71 4.84
N THR A 201 0.20 -20.74 4.58
CA THR A 201 -0.94 -20.92 3.69
C THR A 201 -0.52 -21.12 2.23
N ALA A 202 0.57 -20.47 1.81
CA ALA A 202 1.08 -20.49 0.44
C ALA A 202 2.16 -21.57 0.17
N ASN A 203 2.49 -22.39 1.18
CA ASN A 203 3.58 -23.37 1.13
C ASN A 203 4.95 -22.75 0.79
N CYS A 204 5.25 -21.58 1.40
CA CYS A 204 6.54 -20.91 1.32
C CYS A 204 6.92 -20.35 2.70
N ASN A 205 8.16 -19.89 2.87
CA ASN A 205 8.64 -19.39 4.17
C ASN A 205 7.92 -18.09 4.58
N TYR A 206 7.77 -17.17 3.64
CA TYR A 206 7.14 -15.86 3.88
C TYR A 206 6.28 -15.47 2.69
N ALA A 207 5.04 -15.03 2.95
CA ALA A 207 4.17 -14.49 1.92
C ALA A 207 3.54 -13.17 2.36
N GLU A 208 3.20 -12.34 1.40
CA GLU A 208 2.24 -11.26 1.53
C GLU A 208 0.90 -11.73 0.94
N SER A 209 -0.19 -11.25 1.51
CA SER A 209 -1.52 -11.67 1.10
C SER A 209 -2.38 -10.49 0.65
N PHE A 210 -3.28 -10.77 -0.29
CA PHE A 210 -4.12 -9.78 -0.93
C PHE A 210 -5.54 -10.30 -1.13
N MET A 211 -6.49 -9.37 -1.19
CA MET A 211 -7.81 -9.65 -1.73
C MET A 211 -7.87 -9.18 -3.18
N LEU A 212 -7.97 -10.11 -4.12
CA LEU A 212 -8.24 -9.78 -5.51
C LEU A 212 -9.70 -9.31 -5.64
N ILE A 213 -9.88 -8.03 -6.03
CA ILE A 213 -11.20 -7.44 -6.27
C ILE A 213 -11.64 -7.69 -7.71
N LYS A 214 -10.73 -7.53 -8.65
CA LYS A 214 -11.01 -7.64 -10.08
C LYS A 214 -9.80 -8.14 -10.86
N GLU A 215 -10.06 -9.05 -11.81
CA GLU A 215 -9.10 -9.41 -12.86
C GLU A 215 -9.83 -9.40 -14.22
N ILE A 216 -9.20 -8.78 -15.22
CA ILE A 216 -9.65 -8.76 -16.62
C ILE A 216 -8.53 -9.39 -17.45
N LYS A 217 -8.79 -10.55 -18.03
CA LYS A 217 -7.86 -11.31 -18.88
C LYS A 217 -7.97 -10.91 -20.33
#